data_faa462091c21b30b75d9176c8213f585
#
_entry.id   faa462091c21b30b75d9176c8213f585
#
_cell.length_a   1.000
_cell.length_b   1.000
_cell.length_c   1.000
_cell.angle_alpha   90.00
_cell.angle_beta   90.00
_cell.angle_gamma   90.00
#
_symmetry.space_group_name_H-M   'P 1'
#
loop_
_entity.id
_entity.type
_entity.pdbx_description
1 polymer ?
#
loop_
_entity_poly.entity_id
_entity_poly.type
_entity_poly.pdbx_seq_one_letter_code
_entity_poly.pdbx_strand_id
1 'polypeptide(L)'
;MKIYFAGSIRAGRDDATIYETMITWLRSYGEVLTEHVGNPLLSAAGDGHLKVACGPDNRYIHDRDMAWLTACDLVIAEVTTPSLGVGYELGWATVLEKPVLCLYRIIAGRPLSAMIGGSPGIQAAEYSSMDEAKRIMEEFIKKTAEGII
;
A
#
# COMPACT_ATOMS: atom_id res chain seq x y z
N MET A 1 0.00 10.49 13.09
CA MET A 1 -0.05 10.37 11.62
C MET A 1 -0.86 9.14 11.27
N LYS A 2 -1.75 9.23 10.28
CA LYS A 2 -2.53 8.10 9.76
C LYS A 2 -1.93 7.65 8.43
N ILE A 3 -1.55 6.39 8.34
CA ILE A 3 -0.85 5.82 7.19
C ILE A 3 -1.77 4.82 6.50
N TYR A 4 -1.93 4.95 5.18
CA TYR A 4 -2.57 3.95 4.36
C TYR A 4 -1.50 3.09 3.69
N PHE A 5 -1.45 1.80 4.00
CA PHE A 5 -0.55 0.86 3.34
C PHE A 5 -1.31 0.04 2.30
N ALA A 6 -0.83 0.03 1.06
CA ALA A 6 -1.41 -0.75 -0.04
C ALA A 6 -0.47 -1.87 -0.50
N GLY A 7 -1.03 -3.05 -0.71
CA GLY A 7 -0.29 -4.21 -1.22
C GLY A 7 -1.24 -5.23 -1.83
N SER A 8 -0.73 -6.10 -2.70
CA SER A 8 -1.55 -7.11 -3.37
C SER A 8 -2.10 -8.13 -2.38
N ILE A 9 -3.42 -8.31 -2.34
CA ILE A 9 -4.10 -9.35 -1.56
C ILE A 9 -4.60 -10.46 -2.49
N ARG A 10 -5.40 -10.12 -3.51
CA ARG A 10 -6.07 -11.08 -4.39
C ARG A 10 -5.24 -11.51 -5.60
N ALA A 11 -4.31 -10.67 -6.06
CA ALA A 11 -3.46 -10.97 -7.22
C ALA A 11 -2.23 -11.84 -6.88
N GLY A 12 -2.01 -12.16 -5.60
CA GLY A 12 -0.94 -13.00 -5.08
C GLY A 12 -0.55 -12.58 -3.66
N ARG A 13 -0.09 -13.52 -2.87
CA ARG A 13 0.33 -13.33 -1.46
C ARG A 13 1.81 -13.64 -1.24
N ASP A 14 2.58 -13.77 -2.32
CA ASP A 14 4.01 -14.10 -2.24
C ASP A 14 4.79 -13.09 -1.40
N ASP A 15 4.33 -11.84 -1.38
CA ASP A 15 4.94 -10.72 -0.66
C ASP A 15 4.30 -10.43 0.72
N ALA A 16 3.41 -11.28 1.23
CA ALA A 16 2.70 -11.04 2.49
C ALA A 16 3.64 -10.78 3.68
N THR A 17 4.75 -11.53 3.78
CA THR A 17 5.77 -11.35 4.83
C THR A 17 6.48 -10.00 4.72
N ILE A 18 6.69 -9.52 3.48
CA ILE A 18 7.26 -8.20 3.22
C ILE A 18 6.29 -7.13 3.72
N TYR A 19 5.00 -7.26 3.39
CA TYR A 19 3.97 -6.32 3.84
C TYR A 19 3.86 -6.29 5.38
N GLU A 20 3.85 -7.45 6.04
CA GLU A 20 3.83 -7.54 7.50
C GLU A 20 5.02 -6.81 8.13
N THR A 21 6.21 -7.01 7.58
CA THR A 21 7.43 -6.35 8.05
C THR A 21 7.34 -4.83 7.88
N MET A 22 6.93 -4.35 6.72
CA MET A 22 6.76 -2.91 6.43
C MET A 22 5.72 -2.29 7.36
N ILE A 23 4.55 -2.92 7.52
CA ILE A 23 3.48 -2.45 8.42
C ILE A 23 3.97 -2.38 9.86
N THR A 24 4.75 -3.38 10.30
CA THR A 24 5.33 -3.38 11.66
C THR A 24 6.24 -2.17 11.89
N TRP A 25 7.05 -1.79 10.91
CA TRP A 25 7.86 -0.58 10.99
C TRP A 25 7.01 0.69 10.98
N LEU A 26 6.01 0.76 10.08
CA LEU A 26 5.14 1.93 9.94
C LEU A 26 4.36 2.25 11.21
N ARG A 27 4.00 1.25 12.02
CA ARG A 27 3.34 1.44 13.33
C ARG A 27 4.16 2.27 14.32
N SER A 28 5.49 2.36 14.16
CA SER A 28 6.32 3.23 14.99
C SER A 28 6.19 4.71 14.64
N TYR A 29 5.59 5.03 13.48
CA TYR A 29 5.39 6.40 12.99
C TYR A 29 3.94 6.87 13.09
N GLY A 30 2.99 5.96 13.24
CA GLY A 30 1.58 6.31 13.35
C GLY A 30 0.63 5.13 13.26
N GLU A 31 -0.65 5.45 13.15
CA GLU A 31 -1.72 4.47 12.95
C GLU A 31 -1.72 3.98 11.50
N VAL A 32 -1.56 2.67 11.29
CA VAL A 32 -1.70 2.05 9.97
C VAL A 32 -3.15 1.58 9.79
N LEU A 33 -3.92 2.30 8.98
CA LEU A 33 -5.37 2.06 8.82
C LEU A 33 -5.68 0.71 8.17
N THR A 34 -4.78 0.23 7.30
CA THR A 34 -4.91 -0.99 6.50
C THR A 34 -3.99 -2.11 6.98
N GLU A 35 -3.72 -2.20 8.28
CA GLU A 35 -2.78 -3.19 8.85
C GLU A 35 -3.11 -4.65 8.50
N HIS A 36 -4.38 -4.95 8.18
CA HIS A 36 -4.82 -6.28 7.75
C HIS A 36 -4.15 -6.74 6.45
N VAL A 37 -3.64 -5.83 5.59
CA VAL A 37 -2.92 -6.16 4.34
C VAL A 37 -1.67 -7.02 4.63
N GLY A 38 -1.02 -6.78 5.76
CA GLY A 38 0.13 -7.58 6.22
C GLY A 38 -0.22 -8.93 6.85
N ASN A 39 -1.49 -9.25 7.06
CA ASN A 39 -1.86 -10.52 7.70
C ASN A 39 -1.63 -11.72 6.75
N PRO A 40 -0.65 -12.62 7.04
CA PRO A 40 -0.35 -13.75 6.16
C PRO A 40 -1.48 -14.79 6.08
N LEU A 41 -2.43 -14.76 7.03
CA LEU A 41 -3.56 -15.68 7.09
C LEU A 41 -4.74 -15.24 6.22
N LEU A 42 -4.69 -14.02 5.64
CA LEU A 42 -5.71 -13.61 4.67
C LEU A 42 -5.64 -14.47 3.43
N SER A 43 -6.71 -15.17 3.12
CA SER A 43 -6.83 -15.92 1.88
C SER A 43 -7.28 -15.00 0.75
N ALA A 44 -6.94 -15.40 -0.50
CA ALA A 44 -7.45 -14.74 -1.71
C ALA A 44 -9.00 -14.69 -1.79
N ALA A 45 -9.70 -15.41 -0.91
CA ALA A 45 -11.16 -15.49 -0.82
C ALA A 45 -11.79 -14.42 0.10
N GLY A 46 -10.99 -13.63 0.84
CA GLY A 46 -11.55 -12.59 1.72
C GLY A 46 -10.52 -11.97 2.64
N ASP A 47 -10.78 -10.76 3.06
CA ASP A 47 -9.98 -9.99 4.02
C ASP A 47 -10.24 -10.34 5.50
N GLY A 48 -10.70 -11.56 5.75
CA GLY A 48 -10.77 -12.15 7.10
C GLY A 48 -11.89 -11.63 8.01
N HIS A 49 -12.62 -10.60 7.64
CA HIS A 49 -13.54 -9.95 8.57
C HIS A 49 -15.00 -10.44 8.56
N LEU A 50 -15.42 -11.21 7.56
CA LEU A 50 -16.74 -11.81 7.60
C LEU A 50 -16.77 -13.06 6.71
N LYS A 51 -16.77 -14.23 7.32
CA LYS A 51 -17.34 -15.43 6.69
C LYS A 51 -18.85 -15.23 6.55
N VAL A 52 -19.24 -14.35 5.64
CA VAL A 52 -20.62 -14.36 5.14
C VAL A 52 -20.66 -15.41 4.05
N ALA A 53 -21.74 -16.15 3.96
CA ALA A 53 -21.92 -17.26 3.01
C ALA A 53 -21.74 -16.89 1.53
N CYS A 54 -21.49 -15.63 1.21
CA CYS A 54 -21.28 -15.06 -0.13
C CYS A 54 -19.96 -14.28 -0.28
N GLY A 55 -19.01 -14.35 0.66
CA GLY A 55 -17.83 -13.48 0.73
C GLY A 55 -18.15 -12.07 1.26
N PRO A 56 -17.14 -11.26 1.59
CA PRO A 56 -17.37 -9.89 2.03
C PRO A 56 -18.03 -9.11 0.89
N ASP A 57 -19.03 -8.29 1.24
CA ASP A 57 -19.65 -7.38 0.29
C ASP A 57 -18.59 -6.47 -0.32
N ASN A 58 -18.37 -6.57 -1.62
CA ASN A 58 -17.39 -5.75 -2.35
C ASN A 58 -17.62 -4.26 -2.14
N ARG A 59 -18.87 -3.85 -1.95
CA ARG A 59 -19.20 -2.46 -1.67
C ARG A 59 -18.69 -2.04 -0.30
N TYR A 60 -18.87 -2.87 0.70
CA TYR A 60 -18.36 -2.61 2.05
C TYR A 60 -16.82 -2.45 2.05
N ILE A 61 -16.10 -3.34 1.36
CA ILE A 61 -14.64 -3.25 1.23
C ILE A 61 -14.25 -1.92 0.56
N HIS A 62 -14.86 -1.63 -0.59
CA HIS A 62 -14.61 -0.40 -1.33
C HIS A 62 -14.87 0.84 -0.47
N ASP A 63 -16.04 0.94 0.15
CA ASP A 63 -16.45 2.13 0.91
C ASP A 63 -15.56 2.33 2.15
N ARG A 64 -15.17 1.24 2.83
CA ARG A 64 -14.23 1.25 3.95
C ARG A 64 -12.85 1.75 3.51
N ASP A 65 -12.29 1.16 2.44
CA ASP A 65 -10.93 1.48 1.99
C ASP A 65 -10.87 2.91 1.45
N MET A 66 -11.94 3.38 0.76
CA MET A 66 -12.05 4.78 0.33
C MET A 66 -12.16 5.76 1.51
N ALA A 67 -12.88 5.39 2.57
CA ALA A 67 -12.94 6.20 3.78
C ALA A 67 -11.57 6.32 4.47
N TRP A 68 -10.83 5.21 4.56
CA TRP A 68 -9.47 5.22 5.11
C TRP A 68 -8.50 6.03 4.25
N LEU A 69 -8.57 5.86 2.93
CA LEU A 69 -7.73 6.60 1.99
C LEU A 69 -7.98 8.10 2.07
N THR A 70 -9.25 8.50 2.24
CA THR A 70 -9.61 9.91 2.45
C THR A 70 -9.06 10.45 3.77
N ALA A 71 -9.09 9.63 4.83
CA ALA A 71 -8.70 10.03 6.18
C ALA A 71 -7.19 9.96 6.45
N CYS A 72 -6.41 9.31 5.59
CA CYS A 72 -4.97 9.15 5.80
C CYS A 72 -4.20 10.46 5.53
N ASP A 73 -3.02 10.56 6.13
CA ASP A 73 -2.08 11.66 5.91
C ASP A 73 -1.14 11.38 4.74
N LEU A 74 -0.82 10.09 4.52
CA LEU A 74 0.04 9.62 3.42
C LEU A 74 -0.29 8.18 3.03
N VAL A 75 0.15 7.80 1.83
CA VAL A 75 0.01 6.45 1.26
C VAL A 75 1.38 5.85 0.99
N ILE A 76 1.60 4.62 1.45
CA ILE A 76 2.76 3.80 1.09
C ILE A 76 2.25 2.51 0.46
N ALA A 77 2.74 2.18 -0.72
CA ALA A 77 2.35 0.99 -1.45
C ALA A 77 3.56 0.13 -1.82
N GLU A 78 3.43 -1.18 -1.71
CA GLU A 78 4.37 -2.12 -2.32
C GLU A 78 3.75 -2.67 -3.60
N VAL A 79 4.33 -2.35 -4.75
CA VAL A 79 3.73 -2.55 -6.07
C VAL A 79 4.50 -3.52 -6.97
N THR A 80 5.40 -4.32 -6.41
CA THR A 80 6.13 -5.37 -7.15
C THR A 80 5.17 -6.38 -7.78
N THR A 81 4.16 -6.81 -7.02
CA THR A 81 3.09 -7.65 -7.54
C THR A 81 1.94 -6.78 -8.03
N PRO A 82 1.65 -6.76 -9.36
CA PRO A 82 0.58 -5.96 -9.93
C PRO A 82 -0.79 -6.30 -9.32
N SER A 83 -1.56 -5.27 -8.96
CA SER A 83 -2.91 -5.41 -8.42
C SER A 83 -3.82 -4.30 -8.97
N LEU A 84 -4.98 -4.67 -9.52
CA LEU A 84 -5.98 -3.70 -9.98
C LEU A 84 -6.51 -2.84 -8.84
N GLY A 85 -6.73 -3.44 -7.66
CA GLY A 85 -7.20 -2.72 -6.46
C GLY A 85 -6.20 -1.66 -6.03
N VAL A 86 -4.93 -2.05 -5.89
CA VAL A 86 -3.86 -1.11 -5.53
C VAL A 86 -3.74 0.02 -6.56
N GLY A 87 -3.81 -0.29 -7.86
CA GLY A 87 -3.80 0.75 -8.91
C GLY A 87 -4.97 1.72 -8.80
N TYR A 88 -6.16 1.25 -8.46
CA TYR A 88 -7.34 2.08 -8.22
C TYR A 88 -7.16 2.99 -7.00
N GLU A 89 -6.67 2.45 -5.89
CA GLU A 89 -6.37 3.20 -4.65
C GLU A 89 -5.33 4.30 -4.90
N LEU A 90 -4.25 3.99 -5.61
CA LEU A 90 -3.19 4.96 -5.96
C LEU A 90 -3.72 6.08 -6.87
N GLY A 91 -4.58 5.75 -7.84
CA GLY A 91 -5.24 6.75 -8.68
C GLY A 91 -6.09 7.71 -7.85
N TRP A 92 -6.87 7.20 -6.90
CA TRP A 92 -7.65 8.03 -5.99
C TRP A 92 -6.77 8.84 -5.03
N ALA A 93 -5.69 8.27 -4.51
CA ALA A 93 -4.75 8.97 -3.65
C ALA A 93 -4.17 10.21 -4.34
N THR A 94 -3.82 10.10 -5.62
CA THR A 94 -3.31 11.24 -6.41
C THR A 94 -4.38 12.31 -6.65
N VAL A 95 -5.64 11.92 -6.90
CA VAL A 95 -6.77 12.87 -7.02
C VAL A 95 -7.04 13.61 -5.70
N LEU A 96 -6.85 12.93 -4.58
CA LEU A 96 -6.96 13.52 -3.24
C LEU A 96 -5.71 14.28 -2.79
N GLU A 97 -4.72 14.44 -3.68
CA GLU A 97 -3.45 15.14 -3.41
C GLU A 97 -2.71 14.59 -2.17
N LYS A 98 -2.85 13.29 -1.92
CA LYS A 98 -2.12 12.64 -0.83
C LYS A 98 -0.66 12.44 -1.24
N PRO A 99 0.32 12.61 -0.33
CA PRO A 99 1.68 12.11 -0.54
C PRO A 99 1.66 10.60 -0.77
N VAL A 100 2.23 10.14 -1.90
CA VAL A 100 2.22 8.73 -2.29
C VAL A 100 3.64 8.24 -2.55
N LEU A 101 4.05 7.18 -1.83
CA LEU A 101 5.26 6.42 -2.09
C LEU A 101 4.90 5.03 -2.60
N CYS A 102 5.41 4.66 -3.76
CA CYS A 102 5.37 3.30 -4.30
C CYS A 102 6.74 2.66 -4.24
N LEU A 103 6.86 1.55 -3.51
CA LEU A 103 8.06 0.73 -3.43
C LEU A 103 7.95 -0.46 -4.37
N TYR A 104 9.02 -0.79 -5.07
CA TYR A 104 9.05 -1.95 -5.95
C TYR A 104 10.45 -2.56 -6.05
N ARG A 105 10.49 -3.87 -6.32
CA ARG A 105 11.72 -4.62 -6.62
C ARG A 105 11.80 -4.88 -8.12
N ILE A 106 12.98 -4.81 -8.70
CA ILE A 106 13.19 -5.24 -10.08
C ILE A 106 13.09 -6.77 -10.13
N ILE A 107 12.07 -7.25 -10.83
CA ILE A 107 11.90 -8.66 -11.18
C ILE A 107 11.99 -8.79 -12.70
N ALA A 108 12.86 -9.68 -13.19
CA ALA A 108 13.02 -9.91 -14.62
C ALA A 108 11.66 -10.24 -15.28
N GLY A 109 11.34 -9.53 -16.35
CA GLY A 109 10.07 -9.67 -17.08
C GLY A 109 8.85 -9.02 -16.43
N ARG A 110 9.01 -8.29 -15.31
CA ARG A 110 7.93 -7.55 -14.65
C ARG A 110 8.33 -6.09 -14.42
N PRO A 111 8.25 -5.22 -15.44
CA PRO A 111 8.52 -3.81 -15.26
C PRO A 111 7.45 -3.16 -14.38
N LEU A 112 7.82 -2.07 -13.68
CA LEU A 112 6.85 -1.22 -13.02
C LEU A 112 5.81 -0.72 -14.03
N SER A 113 4.55 -0.64 -13.62
CA SER A 113 3.49 -0.06 -14.47
C SER A 113 3.86 1.36 -14.88
N ALA A 114 3.76 1.66 -16.18
CA ALA A 114 4.00 3.00 -16.71
C ALA A 114 3.06 4.04 -16.10
N MET A 115 1.83 3.64 -15.72
CA MET A 115 0.87 4.53 -15.06
C MET A 115 1.31 4.91 -13.63
N ILE A 116 2.03 4.02 -12.95
CA ILE A 116 2.58 4.30 -11.62
C ILE A 116 3.89 5.07 -11.74
N GLY A 117 4.84 4.56 -12.52
CA GLY A 117 6.16 5.19 -12.66
C GLY A 117 6.16 6.54 -13.37
N GLY A 118 5.14 6.82 -14.21
CA GLY A 118 4.99 8.08 -14.94
C GLY A 118 4.05 9.10 -14.28
N SER A 119 3.42 8.76 -13.15
CA SER A 119 2.51 9.68 -12.45
C SER A 119 3.28 10.77 -11.71
N PRO A 120 3.00 12.06 -11.96
CA PRO A 120 3.68 13.15 -11.23
C PRO A 120 3.29 13.22 -9.74
N GLY A 121 2.16 12.62 -9.36
CA GLY A 121 1.68 12.56 -7.97
C GLY A 121 2.19 11.35 -7.18
N ILE A 122 3.07 10.52 -7.76
CA ILE A 122 3.59 9.31 -7.13
C ILE A 122 5.12 9.35 -7.11
N GLN A 123 5.70 9.24 -5.92
CA GLN A 123 7.12 8.95 -5.79
C GLN A 123 7.31 7.44 -5.91
N ALA A 124 7.89 6.96 -7.01
CA ALA A 124 8.26 5.56 -7.18
C ALA A 124 9.72 5.35 -6.79
N ALA A 125 10.00 4.35 -5.97
CA ALA A 125 11.34 4.02 -5.49
C ALA A 125 11.60 2.51 -5.56
N GLU A 126 12.71 2.16 -6.18
CA GLU A 126 13.21 0.80 -6.21
C GLU A 126 13.90 0.47 -4.89
N TYR A 127 13.78 -0.79 -4.46
CA TYR A 127 14.55 -1.33 -3.36
C TYR A 127 15.05 -2.74 -3.67
N SER A 128 16.23 -3.06 -3.15
CA SER A 128 16.90 -4.37 -3.30
C SER A 128 16.98 -5.14 -1.98
N SER A 129 16.80 -4.46 -0.85
CA SER A 129 16.81 -5.06 0.48
C SER A 129 15.75 -4.42 1.38
N MET A 130 15.35 -5.15 2.43
CA MET A 130 14.40 -4.61 3.41
C MET A 130 14.93 -3.41 4.18
N ASP A 131 16.25 -3.37 4.44
CA ASP A 131 16.88 -2.19 5.08
C ASP A 131 16.81 -0.96 4.18
N GLU A 132 16.98 -1.14 2.88
CA GLU A 132 16.82 -0.06 1.91
C GLU A 132 15.36 0.41 1.83
N ALA A 133 14.40 -0.50 1.77
CA ALA A 133 12.97 -0.16 1.80
C ALA A 133 12.63 0.64 3.06
N LYS A 134 13.13 0.20 4.23
CA LYS A 134 12.93 0.90 5.50
C LYS A 134 13.45 2.33 5.43
N ARG A 135 14.69 2.52 5.00
CA ARG A 135 15.31 3.85 4.86
C ARG A 135 14.51 4.78 3.93
N ILE A 136 14.03 4.25 2.80
CA ILE A 136 13.21 5.02 1.85
C ILE A 136 11.90 5.47 2.49
N MET A 137 11.22 4.57 3.22
CA MET A 137 9.97 4.90 3.93
C MET A 137 10.20 5.95 5.01
N GLU A 138 11.27 5.81 5.81
CA GLU A 138 11.63 6.76 6.87
C GLU A 138 11.86 8.17 6.31
N GLU A 139 12.62 8.26 5.21
CA GLU A 139 12.89 9.53 4.55
C GLU A 139 11.61 10.17 3.99
N PHE A 140 10.74 9.38 3.37
CA PHE A 140 9.45 9.85 2.85
C PHE A 140 8.54 10.38 3.96
N ILE A 141 8.38 9.61 5.06
CA ILE A 141 7.57 10.00 6.21
C ILE A 141 8.09 11.31 6.83
N LYS A 142 9.41 11.43 6.96
CA LYS A 142 10.04 12.65 7.49
C LYS A 142 9.74 13.86 6.61
N LYS A 143 9.92 13.76 5.29
CA LYS A 143 9.62 14.84 4.33
C LYS A 143 8.15 15.25 4.37
N THR A 144 7.25 14.28 4.46
CA THR A 144 5.80 14.55 4.60
C THR A 144 5.50 15.29 5.91
N ALA A 145 6.09 14.86 7.03
CA ALA A 145 5.88 15.50 8.32
C ALA A 145 6.43 16.93 8.38
N GLU A 146 7.47 17.23 7.61
CA GLU A 146 8.08 18.57 7.46
C GLU A 146 7.35 19.45 6.43
N GLY A 147 6.31 18.94 5.76
CA GLY A 147 5.56 19.66 4.72
C GLY A 147 6.38 19.98 3.47
N ILE A 148 7.37 19.13 3.16
CA ILE A 148 8.22 19.26 1.97
C ILE A 148 7.55 18.62 0.76
N ILE A 149 6.73 17.58 1.02
CA ILE A 149 5.92 16.86 0.00
C ILE A 149 4.52 16.63 0.55
#